data_5d59c35553d6cbff177e64593c9f8876
#
_entry.id   5d59c35553d6cbff177e64593c9f8876
#
_cell.length_a   1.000
_cell.length_b   1.000
_cell.length_c   1.000
_cell.angle_alpha   90.00
_cell.angle_beta   90.00
_cell.angle_gamma   90.00
#
_symmetry.space_group_name_H-M   'P 1'
#
loop_
_entity.id
_entity.type
_entity.pdbx_description
1 polymer ?
#
loop_
_entity_poly.entity_id
_entity_poly.type
_entity_poly.pdbx_seq_one_letter_code
_entity_poly.pdbx_strand_id
1 'polypeptide(L)'
;MEAGRPVSLLKKGIDDLKETWPEEPDRFHERHLDPFLLWCVKRGASDITFQSSRAIYSEIYGVLYPSTYRSIDGADMAAFVSRLYGTEALAILAGGSDIDLSYEVMVDRFTRTRFRVNMTAILADGRDGVQITMRVLPAAPPTMAQLKVEPEILRHWRPRNGIVLVTGPTGSGKTTLLAAGCRMLIENPHGCGKMLTYEAPIEFTYDTITSNRSLVAQSEIPRHIPTFAAGVRNALRRKPEIILIGEARDRETISAAIEAGQTGHLVFSTVHTIGVASTIRRMVSTFEPSEKNERAYALMETVRLIVTQTLAPKIGGGRQALREYMPFTEEVREHLLNLSFDKWSAELMNMVPKYGKSMEQSAKEAFDAGLIEKRHYLIYAQGTKAMQERKEQQELDDAT
;
A
#
# COMPACT_ATOMS: atom_id res chain seq x y z
N MET A 1 11.15 34.59 -10.63
CA MET A 1 12.46 34.50 -11.27
C MET A 1 13.38 33.71 -10.37
N GLU A 2 13.54 32.44 -10.63
CA GLU A 2 14.69 31.64 -10.23
C GLU A 2 14.92 30.60 -11.30
N ALA A 3 15.69 31.08 -12.28
CA ALA A 3 16.11 30.28 -13.43
C ALA A 3 17.34 29.44 -13.06
N GLY A 4 17.32 28.19 -13.51
CA GLY A 4 18.54 27.53 -13.94
C GLY A 4 19.52 27.10 -12.86
N ARG A 5 19.31 25.93 -12.27
CA ARG A 5 20.45 25.14 -11.79
C ARG A 5 21.33 24.81 -13.00
N PRO A 6 22.63 25.08 -12.93
CA PRO A 6 23.51 24.89 -14.09
C PRO A 6 23.57 23.38 -14.45
N VAL A 7 23.44 23.10 -15.74
CA VAL A 7 23.51 21.76 -16.36
C VAL A 7 24.81 21.00 -15.95
N SER A 8 25.85 21.68 -15.52
CA SER A 8 27.09 21.10 -15.00
C SER A 8 26.95 20.37 -13.67
N LEU A 9 26.03 20.80 -12.77
CA LEU A 9 25.76 20.13 -11.51
C LEU A 9 24.90 18.85 -11.71
N LEU A 10 24.00 18.84 -12.70
CA LEU A 10 23.27 17.67 -13.10
C LEU A 10 24.16 16.61 -13.77
N LYS A 11 25.13 17.02 -14.59
CA LYS A 11 26.10 16.09 -15.20
C LYS A 11 27.02 15.42 -14.18
N LYS A 12 27.53 16.17 -13.19
CA LYS A 12 28.37 15.60 -12.13
C LYS A 12 27.60 14.58 -11.28
N GLY A 13 26.32 14.84 -10.96
CA GLY A 13 25.46 13.89 -10.22
C GLY A 13 25.08 12.64 -11.03
N ILE A 14 25.01 12.73 -12.36
CA ILE A 14 24.69 11.58 -13.23
C ILE A 14 25.89 10.64 -13.41
N ASP A 15 27.12 11.18 -13.44
CA ASP A 15 28.30 10.33 -13.55
C ASP A 15 28.58 9.58 -12.24
N ASP A 16 28.31 10.18 -11.08
CA ASP A 16 28.33 9.49 -9.76
C ASP A 16 27.29 8.33 -9.69
N LEU A 17 26.21 8.40 -10.46
CA LEU A 17 25.19 7.33 -10.53
C LEU A 17 25.62 6.12 -11.37
N LYS A 18 26.68 6.23 -12.16
CA LYS A 18 27.25 5.13 -12.97
C LYS A 18 28.32 4.33 -12.22
N GLU A 19 28.71 4.75 -11.02
CA GLU A 19 29.66 3.98 -10.22
C GLU A 19 29.07 2.64 -9.84
N THR A 20 29.87 1.59 -9.97
CA THR A 20 29.58 0.28 -9.41
C THR A 20 30.07 0.20 -7.97
N TRP A 21 29.64 -0.81 -7.24
CA TRP A 21 29.97 -0.97 -5.84
C TRP A 21 31.50 -1.06 -5.62
N PRO A 22 32.12 -0.09 -4.90
CA PRO A 22 33.58 -0.05 -4.76
C PRO A 22 34.16 -1.25 -4.00
N GLU A 23 33.36 -1.90 -3.15
CA GLU A 23 33.75 -3.04 -2.34
C GLU A 23 33.29 -4.35 -2.97
N GLU A 24 33.08 -4.38 -4.31
CA GLU A 24 32.63 -5.57 -5.01
C GLU A 24 33.63 -6.73 -4.83
N PRO A 25 33.20 -7.88 -4.27
CA PRO A 25 34.10 -8.98 -3.96
C PRO A 25 34.43 -9.81 -5.21
N ASP A 26 35.49 -10.58 -5.15
CA ASP A 26 35.82 -11.56 -6.20
C ASP A 26 34.74 -12.64 -6.33
N ARG A 27 34.04 -12.96 -5.24
CA ARG A 27 32.89 -13.86 -5.18
C ARG A 27 31.88 -13.34 -4.16
N PHE A 28 30.59 -13.34 -4.56
CA PHE A 28 29.54 -12.95 -3.65
C PHE A 28 29.28 -14.04 -2.60
N HIS A 29 29.00 -13.61 -1.37
CA HIS A 29 28.56 -14.43 -0.25
C HIS A 29 27.41 -13.71 0.46
N GLU A 30 26.64 -14.43 1.26
CA GLU A 30 25.53 -13.86 2.04
C GLU A 30 25.91 -12.61 2.84
N ARG A 31 27.13 -12.54 3.38
CA ARG A 31 27.66 -11.42 4.17
C ARG A 31 27.79 -10.12 3.37
N HIS A 32 27.84 -10.18 2.05
CA HIS A 32 27.98 -9.02 1.19
C HIS A 32 26.64 -8.36 0.87
N LEU A 33 25.50 -9.04 1.15
CA LEU A 33 24.18 -8.54 0.84
C LEU A 33 23.88 -7.24 1.57
N ASP A 34 24.00 -7.22 2.89
CA ASP A 34 23.63 -6.06 3.71
C ASP A 34 24.47 -4.80 3.40
N PRO A 35 25.82 -4.85 3.33
CA PRO A 35 26.65 -3.72 2.94
C PRO A 35 26.31 -3.20 1.53
N PHE A 36 26.07 -4.10 0.58
CA PHE A 36 25.69 -3.73 -0.78
C PHE A 36 24.35 -3.00 -0.82
N LEU A 37 23.33 -3.53 -0.14
CA LEU A 37 22.00 -2.89 -0.05
C LEU A 37 22.09 -1.49 0.55
N LEU A 38 22.84 -1.32 1.64
CA LEU A 38 23.03 -0.01 2.26
C LEU A 38 23.77 0.99 1.34
N TRP A 39 24.72 0.50 0.55
CA TRP A 39 25.38 1.34 -0.45
C TRP A 39 24.41 1.78 -1.56
N CYS A 40 23.57 0.89 -2.08
CA CYS A 40 22.53 1.24 -3.05
C CYS A 40 21.56 2.30 -2.51
N VAL A 41 21.13 2.14 -1.26
CA VAL A 41 20.21 3.10 -0.61
C VAL A 41 20.85 4.47 -0.44
N LYS A 42 22.13 4.55 -0.06
CA LYS A 42 22.86 5.83 0.04
C LYS A 42 22.92 6.57 -1.30
N ARG A 43 22.88 5.85 -2.42
CA ARG A 43 22.83 6.42 -3.79
C ARG A 43 21.42 6.80 -4.23
N GLY A 44 20.40 6.56 -3.41
CA GLY A 44 19.02 6.90 -3.71
C GLY A 44 18.30 5.85 -4.56
N ALA A 45 18.74 4.60 -4.50
CA ALA A 45 18.02 3.50 -5.15
C ALA A 45 16.61 3.35 -4.59
N SER A 46 15.61 3.27 -5.46
CA SER A 46 14.23 2.92 -5.11
C SER A 46 14.02 1.40 -5.12
N ASP A 47 14.64 0.73 -6.09
CA ASP A 47 14.55 -0.71 -6.29
C ASP A 47 15.94 -1.28 -6.63
N ILE A 48 16.21 -2.49 -6.18
CA ILE A 48 17.46 -3.23 -6.43
C ILE A 48 17.07 -4.59 -6.97
N THR A 49 17.63 -4.97 -8.13
CA THR A 49 17.30 -6.23 -8.81
C THR A 49 18.54 -7.09 -8.96
N PHE A 50 18.46 -8.29 -8.38
CA PHE A 50 19.41 -9.36 -8.59
C PHE A 50 18.80 -10.33 -9.59
N GLN A 51 19.57 -10.76 -10.57
CA GLN A 51 19.11 -11.74 -11.57
C GLN A 51 20.25 -12.70 -11.88
N SER A 52 19.94 -13.99 -11.88
CA SER A 52 20.91 -15.04 -12.25
C SER A 52 21.56 -14.73 -13.57
N SER A 53 22.86 -14.90 -13.66
CA SER A 53 23.71 -14.66 -14.85
C SER A 53 23.78 -13.19 -15.29
N ARG A 54 23.38 -12.22 -14.46
CA ARG A 54 23.47 -10.78 -14.75
C ARG A 54 24.16 -10.03 -13.63
N ALA A 55 24.66 -8.83 -13.95
CA ALA A 55 25.05 -7.85 -12.94
C ALA A 55 23.84 -7.48 -12.07
N ILE A 56 24.07 -6.95 -10.88
CA ILE A 56 23.01 -6.41 -10.03
C ILE A 56 22.68 -4.99 -10.53
N TYR A 57 21.40 -4.66 -10.58
CA TYR A 57 20.92 -3.35 -11.02
C TYR A 57 20.22 -2.62 -9.89
N SER A 58 20.40 -1.29 -9.85
CA SER A 58 19.63 -0.38 -9.02
C SER A 58 18.81 0.55 -9.89
N GLU A 59 17.55 0.77 -9.53
CA GLU A 59 16.72 1.81 -10.13
C GLU A 59 16.88 3.11 -9.33
N ILE A 60 17.34 4.18 -9.99
CA ILE A 60 17.54 5.50 -9.39
C ILE A 60 16.84 6.52 -10.29
N TYR A 61 15.87 7.26 -9.72
CA TYR A 61 15.02 8.20 -10.46
C TYR A 61 14.31 7.57 -11.69
N GLY A 62 13.90 6.31 -11.58
CA GLY A 62 13.21 5.58 -12.66
C GLY A 62 14.10 5.06 -13.78
N VAL A 63 15.43 5.10 -13.60
CA VAL A 63 16.42 4.60 -14.55
C VAL A 63 17.22 3.47 -13.92
N LEU A 64 17.39 2.37 -14.66
CA LEU A 64 18.19 1.22 -14.24
C LEU A 64 19.68 1.47 -14.50
N TYR A 65 20.50 1.33 -13.46
CA TYR A 65 21.95 1.40 -13.52
C TYR A 65 22.58 0.08 -13.05
N PRO A 66 23.59 -0.44 -13.78
CA PRO A 66 24.38 -1.56 -13.25
C PRO A 66 25.12 -1.11 -11.99
N SER A 67 24.98 -1.86 -10.93
CA SER A 67 25.58 -1.59 -9.61
C SER A 67 26.77 -2.49 -9.30
N THR A 68 27.02 -3.49 -10.16
CA THR A 68 28.19 -4.38 -10.11
C THR A 68 28.75 -4.57 -11.51
N TYR A 69 30.05 -4.88 -11.61
CA TYR A 69 30.69 -5.31 -12.86
C TYR A 69 30.41 -6.80 -13.14
N ARG A 70 30.36 -7.59 -12.09
CA ARG A 70 30.22 -9.05 -12.19
C ARG A 70 28.76 -9.47 -12.30
N SER A 71 28.57 -10.56 -13.00
CA SER A 71 27.29 -11.27 -12.99
C SER A 71 27.23 -12.23 -11.80
N ILE A 72 26.05 -12.37 -11.21
CA ILE A 72 25.78 -13.30 -10.11
C ILE A 72 25.64 -14.70 -10.69
N ASP A 73 26.45 -15.65 -10.21
CA ASP A 73 26.30 -17.06 -10.55
C ASP A 73 25.19 -17.74 -9.75
N GLY A 74 24.91 -19.02 -10.07
CA GLY A 74 23.86 -19.77 -9.38
C GLY A 74 24.15 -20.03 -7.91
N ALA A 75 25.41 -20.16 -7.51
CA ALA A 75 25.80 -20.40 -6.12
C ALA A 75 25.67 -19.12 -5.28
N ASP A 76 26.08 -17.99 -5.86
CA ASP A 76 25.93 -16.67 -5.24
C ASP A 76 24.43 -16.33 -5.06
N MET A 77 23.62 -16.61 -6.08
CA MET A 77 22.17 -16.40 -6.00
C MET A 77 21.54 -17.29 -4.92
N ALA A 78 21.93 -18.56 -4.84
CA ALA A 78 21.45 -19.49 -3.81
C ALA A 78 21.79 -19.00 -2.39
N ALA A 79 22.99 -18.43 -2.20
CA ALA A 79 23.40 -17.86 -0.92
C ALA A 79 22.51 -16.66 -0.53
N PHE A 80 22.21 -15.76 -1.47
CA PHE A 80 21.33 -14.63 -1.22
C PHE A 80 19.88 -15.06 -0.93
N VAL A 81 19.33 -15.98 -1.71
CA VAL A 81 17.99 -16.55 -1.49
C VAL A 81 17.89 -17.17 -0.09
N SER A 82 18.88 -17.98 0.29
CA SER A 82 18.91 -18.62 1.61
C SER A 82 19.05 -17.62 2.75
N ARG A 83 19.84 -16.56 2.58
CA ARG A 83 19.98 -15.48 3.57
C ARG A 83 18.67 -14.71 3.78
N LEU A 84 17.90 -14.49 2.71
CA LEU A 84 16.66 -13.69 2.74
C LEU A 84 15.50 -14.47 3.39
N TYR A 85 15.34 -15.74 3.09
CA TYR A 85 14.16 -16.50 3.51
C TYR A 85 14.48 -17.77 4.33
N GLY A 86 15.55 -18.47 3.97
CA GLY A 86 15.89 -19.76 4.56
C GLY A 86 16.26 -20.80 3.48
N THR A 87 16.73 -21.96 3.93
CA THR A 87 17.24 -22.99 3.02
C THR A 87 16.15 -23.64 2.15
N GLU A 88 14.89 -23.58 2.56
CA GLU A 88 13.73 -24.11 1.83
C GLU A 88 13.30 -23.23 0.64
N ALA A 89 13.76 -21.99 0.57
CA ALA A 89 13.33 -21.04 -0.44
C ALA A 89 13.54 -21.52 -1.88
N LEU A 90 14.69 -22.14 -2.17
CA LEU A 90 14.97 -22.66 -3.51
C LEU A 90 14.00 -23.77 -3.93
N ALA A 91 13.56 -24.62 -2.99
CA ALA A 91 12.58 -25.66 -3.27
C ALA A 91 11.18 -25.06 -3.55
N ILE A 92 10.80 -24.00 -2.83
CA ILE A 92 9.54 -23.28 -3.04
C ILE A 92 9.54 -22.65 -4.45
N LEU A 93 10.63 -21.95 -4.81
CA LEU A 93 10.78 -21.31 -6.13
C LEU A 93 10.80 -22.34 -7.26
N ALA A 94 11.51 -23.46 -7.10
CA ALA A 94 11.52 -24.55 -8.07
C ALA A 94 10.15 -25.22 -8.24
N GLY A 95 9.30 -25.16 -7.21
CA GLY A 95 7.90 -25.60 -7.26
C GLY A 95 6.95 -24.64 -7.98
N GLY A 96 7.46 -23.53 -8.53
CA GLY A 96 6.68 -22.55 -9.30
C GLY A 96 5.93 -21.53 -8.44
N SER A 97 6.25 -21.46 -7.13
CA SER A 97 5.72 -20.41 -6.25
C SER A 97 6.71 -19.26 -6.12
N ASP A 98 6.20 -18.03 -6.09
CA ASP A 98 6.99 -16.86 -5.72
C ASP A 98 7.05 -16.69 -4.20
N ILE A 99 7.97 -15.87 -3.72
CA ILE A 99 8.15 -15.54 -2.31
C ILE A 99 8.12 -14.02 -2.13
N ASP A 100 7.13 -13.53 -1.41
CA ASP A 100 7.06 -12.13 -0.94
C ASP A 100 7.40 -12.08 0.55
N LEU A 101 8.31 -11.17 0.93
CA LEU A 101 8.68 -10.95 2.33
C LEU A 101 9.17 -9.53 2.58
N SER A 102 9.27 -9.16 3.85
CA SER A 102 10.04 -7.99 4.28
C SER A 102 11.43 -8.40 4.73
N TYR A 103 12.44 -7.60 4.37
CA TYR A 103 13.82 -7.76 4.80
C TYR A 103 14.33 -6.48 5.47
N GLU A 104 15.16 -6.64 6.50
CA GLU A 104 15.63 -5.52 7.30
C GLU A 104 17.13 -5.60 7.53
N VAL A 105 17.81 -4.49 7.26
CA VAL A 105 19.25 -4.31 7.52
C VAL A 105 19.44 -3.30 8.64
N MET A 106 20.06 -3.71 9.73
CA MET A 106 20.42 -2.81 10.83
C MET A 106 21.62 -1.95 10.41
N VAL A 107 21.44 -0.64 10.40
CA VAL A 107 22.52 0.34 10.15
C VAL A 107 23.28 0.63 11.43
N ASP A 108 22.53 0.81 12.53
CA ASP A 108 23.04 0.98 13.88
C ASP A 108 21.97 0.50 14.91
N ARG A 109 22.20 0.75 16.19
CA ARG A 109 21.31 0.30 17.27
C ARG A 109 19.86 0.80 17.13
N PHE A 110 19.64 1.92 16.45
CA PHE A 110 18.34 2.61 16.38
C PHE A 110 17.83 2.79 14.96
N THR A 111 18.71 2.63 13.98
CA THR A 111 18.43 2.92 12.56
C THR A 111 18.48 1.63 11.77
N ARG A 112 17.44 1.39 10.97
CA ARG A 112 17.35 0.26 10.06
C ARG A 112 16.86 0.69 8.69
N THR A 113 17.27 -0.03 7.68
CA THR A 113 16.76 0.10 6.33
C THR A 113 15.92 -1.15 6.02
N ARG A 114 14.74 -0.94 5.48
CA ARG A 114 13.80 -2.03 5.19
C ARG A 114 13.53 -2.15 3.71
N PHE A 115 13.27 -3.36 3.29
CA PHE A 115 12.99 -3.71 1.90
C PHE A 115 11.76 -4.61 1.82
N ARG A 116 10.91 -4.37 0.82
CA ARG A 116 9.98 -5.37 0.32
C ARG A 116 10.73 -6.21 -0.70
N VAL A 117 10.70 -7.52 -0.55
CA VAL A 117 11.42 -8.47 -1.39
C VAL A 117 10.43 -9.37 -2.09
N ASN A 118 10.53 -9.48 -3.42
CA ASN A 118 9.90 -10.53 -4.20
C ASN A 118 11.00 -11.39 -4.82
N MET A 119 10.85 -12.70 -4.72
CA MET A 119 11.71 -13.69 -5.37
C MET A 119 10.87 -14.55 -6.29
N THR A 120 11.32 -14.73 -7.54
CA THR A 120 10.60 -15.50 -8.56
C THR A 120 11.59 -16.34 -9.38
N ALA A 121 11.22 -17.59 -9.68
CA ALA A 121 11.97 -18.42 -10.61
C ALA A 121 11.84 -17.86 -12.02
N ILE A 122 12.96 -17.87 -12.78
CA ILE A 122 13.03 -17.36 -14.15
C ILE A 122 13.84 -18.30 -15.03
N LEU A 123 13.71 -18.15 -16.35
CA LEU A 123 14.65 -18.71 -17.31
C LEU A 123 15.83 -17.75 -17.48
N ALA A 124 17.05 -18.17 -17.11
CA ALA A 124 18.29 -17.41 -17.24
C ALA A 124 19.30 -18.20 -18.06
N ASP A 125 19.70 -17.70 -19.22
CA ASP A 125 20.68 -18.32 -20.14
C ASP A 125 20.39 -19.81 -20.42
N GLY A 126 19.10 -20.13 -20.65
CA GLY A 126 18.64 -21.51 -20.97
C GLY A 126 18.59 -22.47 -19.78
N ARG A 127 18.69 -21.96 -18.55
CA ARG A 127 18.61 -22.74 -17.29
C ARG A 127 17.65 -22.08 -16.31
N ASP A 128 17.20 -22.84 -15.32
CA ASP A 128 16.45 -22.28 -14.23
C ASP A 128 17.34 -21.33 -13.40
N GLY A 129 16.82 -20.17 -13.11
CA GLY A 129 17.46 -19.13 -12.33
C GLY A 129 16.44 -18.42 -11.45
N VAL A 130 16.88 -17.42 -10.72
CA VAL A 130 16.05 -16.62 -9.81
C VAL A 130 16.24 -15.14 -10.10
N GLN A 131 15.15 -14.38 -10.02
CA GLN A 131 15.19 -12.93 -9.92
C GLN A 131 14.70 -12.52 -8.52
N ILE A 132 15.44 -11.62 -7.87
CA ILE A 132 15.08 -11.00 -6.60
C ILE A 132 14.93 -9.51 -6.85
N THR A 133 13.76 -8.97 -6.56
CA THR A 133 13.52 -7.52 -6.60
C THR A 133 13.31 -7.01 -5.18
N MET A 134 14.12 -6.04 -4.78
CA MET A 134 14.10 -5.44 -3.45
C MET A 134 13.74 -3.96 -3.54
N ARG A 135 12.55 -3.60 -3.07
CA ARG A 135 12.10 -2.20 -3.01
C ARG A 135 12.41 -1.61 -1.65
N VAL A 136 13.04 -0.44 -1.64
CA VAL A 136 13.33 0.29 -0.40
C VAL A 136 12.03 0.79 0.23
N LEU A 137 11.82 0.47 1.50
CA LEU A 137 10.65 0.90 2.27
C LEU A 137 10.99 2.13 3.13
N PRO A 138 10.01 3.04 3.34
CA PRO A 138 10.18 4.14 4.28
C PRO A 138 10.44 3.63 5.70
N ALA A 139 11.29 4.35 6.44
CA ALA A 139 11.68 3.96 7.81
C ALA A 139 10.51 4.06 8.82
N ALA A 140 9.58 5.00 8.62
CA ALA A 140 8.43 5.20 9.50
C ALA A 140 7.21 5.67 8.69
N PRO A 141 5.97 5.36 9.16
CA PRO A 141 4.77 5.90 8.54
C PRO A 141 4.77 7.44 8.61
N PRO A 142 4.28 8.14 7.56
CA PRO A 142 4.04 9.57 7.65
C PRO A 142 2.93 9.88 8.66
N THR A 143 2.80 11.16 9.06
CA THR A 143 1.64 11.59 9.84
C THR A 143 0.44 11.89 8.94
N MET A 144 -0.77 11.85 9.49
CA MET A 144 -1.99 12.28 8.79
C MET A 144 -1.89 13.72 8.29
N ALA A 145 -1.22 14.60 9.06
CA ALA A 145 -0.99 15.99 8.68
C ALA A 145 -0.06 16.12 7.46
N GLN A 146 1.02 15.34 7.38
CA GLN A 146 1.90 15.28 6.21
C GLN A 146 1.16 14.82 4.95
N LEU A 147 0.20 13.90 5.10
CA LEU A 147 -0.64 13.43 4.00
C LEU A 147 -1.80 14.38 3.69
N LYS A 148 -1.94 15.49 4.42
CA LYS A 148 -3.04 16.45 4.28
C LYS A 148 -4.40 15.76 4.25
N VAL A 149 -4.63 14.87 5.21
CA VAL A 149 -5.90 14.12 5.31
C VAL A 149 -7.00 15.05 5.76
N GLU A 150 -8.17 14.96 5.15
CA GLU A 150 -9.33 15.78 5.39
C GLU A 150 -9.82 15.66 6.84
N PRO A 151 -10.22 16.77 7.50
CA PRO A 151 -10.68 16.77 8.89
C PRO A 151 -11.85 15.81 9.14
N GLU A 152 -12.73 15.64 8.15
CA GLU A 152 -13.87 14.73 8.24
C GLU A 152 -13.45 13.26 8.31
N ILE A 153 -12.43 12.87 7.54
CA ILE A 153 -11.85 11.53 7.64
C ILE A 153 -11.25 11.32 9.03
N LEU A 154 -10.50 12.31 9.55
CA LEU A 154 -9.88 12.23 10.88
C LEU A 154 -10.92 12.06 11.98
N ARG A 155 -12.06 12.77 11.88
CA ARG A 155 -13.16 12.72 12.84
C ARG A 155 -13.77 11.32 12.94
N HIS A 156 -13.85 10.58 11.82
CA HIS A 156 -14.44 9.25 11.72
C HIS A 156 -13.43 8.12 11.69
N TRP A 157 -12.12 8.41 11.86
CA TRP A 157 -11.06 7.40 11.77
C TRP A 157 -11.06 6.41 12.95
N ARG A 158 -11.50 6.82 14.14
CA ARG A 158 -11.52 5.97 15.33
C ARG A 158 -12.96 5.76 15.85
N PRO A 159 -13.80 5.02 15.17
CA PRO A 159 -15.08 4.60 15.74
C PRO A 159 -14.83 3.62 16.89
N ARG A 160 -15.85 3.40 17.72
CA ARG A 160 -15.75 2.48 18.87
C ARG A 160 -15.53 1.03 18.44
N ASN A 161 -16.17 0.61 17.38
CA ASN A 161 -16.08 -0.71 16.76
C ASN A 161 -16.51 -0.65 15.30
N GLY A 162 -16.40 -1.78 14.59
CA GLY A 162 -16.81 -1.91 13.20
C GLY A 162 -15.63 -1.84 12.24
N ILE A 163 -15.89 -1.55 10.97
CA ILE A 163 -14.91 -1.67 9.89
C ILE A 163 -14.65 -0.31 9.26
N VAL A 164 -13.37 0.05 9.14
CA VAL A 164 -12.86 1.19 8.37
C VAL A 164 -12.07 0.64 7.18
N LEU A 165 -12.45 1.03 5.98
CA LEU A 165 -11.83 0.56 4.73
C LEU A 165 -11.08 1.69 4.03
N VAL A 166 -9.85 1.41 3.62
CA VAL A 166 -9.08 2.26 2.72
C VAL A 166 -8.97 1.55 1.37
N THR A 167 -9.49 2.17 0.32
CA THR A 167 -9.63 1.53 -0.99
C THR A 167 -8.95 2.33 -2.10
N GLY A 168 -8.81 1.75 -3.28
CA GLY A 168 -8.19 2.37 -4.44
C GLY A 168 -7.32 1.41 -5.25
N PRO A 169 -6.84 1.83 -6.42
CA PRO A 169 -5.97 1.00 -7.26
C PRO A 169 -4.61 0.73 -6.62
N THR A 170 -3.84 -0.19 -7.19
CA THR A 170 -2.45 -0.43 -6.79
C THR A 170 -1.63 0.85 -6.96
N GLY A 171 -0.75 1.14 -6.00
CA GLY A 171 0.09 2.35 -6.01
C GLY A 171 -0.64 3.65 -5.62
N SER A 172 -1.91 3.61 -5.20
CA SER A 172 -2.66 4.80 -4.78
C SER A 172 -2.34 5.29 -3.36
N GLY A 173 -1.43 4.63 -2.64
CA GLY A 173 -1.01 5.02 -1.29
C GLY A 173 -1.98 4.57 -0.18
N LYS A 174 -2.77 3.52 -0.40
CA LYS A 174 -3.66 2.93 0.63
C LYS A 174 -2.92 2.53 1.90
N THR A 175 -1.86 1.73 1.74
CA THR A 175 -1.02 1.27 2.87
C THR A 175 -0.41 2.45 3.62
N THR A 176 0.03 3.47 2.89
CA THR A 176 0.59 4.70 3.48
C THR A 176 -0.44 5.47 4.30
N LEU A 177 -1.68 5.64 3.78
CA LEU A 177 -2.76 6.30 4.51
C LEU A 177 -3.16 5.50 5.75
N LEU A 178 -3.30 4.18 5.60
CA LEU A 178 -3.65 3.28 6.68
C LEU A 178 -2.58 3.29 7.78
N ALA A 179 -1.31 3.21 7.39
CA ALA A 179 -0.18 3.27 8.32
C ALA A 179 -0.09 4.61 9.06
N ALA A 180 -0.35 5.74 8.36
CA ALA A 180 -0.44 7.05 8.99
C ALA A 180 -1.57 7.13 10.03
N GLY A 181 -2.71 6.51 9.72
CA GLY A 181 -3.82 6.40 10.66
C GLY A 181 -3.52 5.54 11.87
N CYS A 182 -2.86 4.41 11.69
CA CYS A 182 -2.38 3.58 12.81
C CYS A 182 -1.38 4.35 13.67
N ARG A 183 -0.42 5.05 13.06
CA ARG A 183 0.52 5.93 13.77
C ARG A 183 -0.22 6.95 14.66
N MET A 184 -1.18 7.66 14.09
CA MET A 184 -2.00 8.64 14.82
C MET A 184 -2.69 8.01 16.04
N LEU A 185 -3.20 6.77 15.93
CA LEU A 185 -3.84 6.06 17.02
C LEU A 185 -2.83 5.64 18.10
N ILE A 186 -1.63 5.21 17.72
CA ILE A 186 -0.54 4.80 18.62
C ILE A 186 0.00 6.01 19.40
N GLU A 187 0.23 7.14 18.70
CA GLU A 187 0.73 8.39 19.26
C GLU A 187 -0.30 9.13 20.13
N ASN A 188 -1.58 8.71 20.12
CA ASN A 188 -2.61 9.34 20.92
C ASN A 188 -2.23 9.26 22.41
N PRO A 189 -2.33 10.36 23.19
CA PRO A 189 -1.99 10.37 24.62
C PRO A 189 -2.76 9.34 25.45
N HIS A 190 -3.99 9.00 25.03
CA HIS A 190 -4.80 7.95 25.68
C HIS A 190 -4.46 6.55 25.16
N GLY A 191 -3.60 6.44 24.13
CA GLY A 191 -3.22 5.20 23.50
C GLY A 191 -4.32 4.60 22.63
N CYS A 192 -3.99 3.49 21.99
CA CYS A 192 -4.92 2.67 21.19
C CYS A 192 -5.12 1.27 21.79
N GLY A 193 -4.61 1.02 23.01
CA GLY A 193 -4.66 -0.30 23.60
C GLY A 193 -3.81 -1.31 22.83
N LYS A 194 -4.33 -2.51 22.62
CA LYS A 194 -3.66 -3.55 21.84
C LYS A 194 -4.09 -3.50 20.39
N MET A 195 -3.14 -3.25 19.50
CA MET A 195 -3.30 -3.31 18.05
C MET A 195 -2.59 -4.56 17.49
N LEU A 196 -3.30 -5.38 16.75
CA LEU A 196 -2.76 -6.53 16.05
C LEU A 196 -2.85 -6.31 14.55
N THR A 197 -1.73 -6.49 13.82
CA THR A 197 -1.72 -6.35 12.37
C THR A 197 -1.36 -7.67 11.69
N TYR A 198 -1.97 -7.89 10.53
CA TYR A 198 -1.74 -9.03 9.66
C TYR A 198 -1.52 -8.48 8.26
N GLU A 199 -0.31 -8.56 7.73
CA GLU A 199 0.13 -7.86 6.52
C GLU A 199 0.90 -8.80 5.58
N ALA A 200 0.89 -8.52 4.27
CA ALA A 200 1.59 -9.32 3.27
C ALA A 200 2.21 -8.43 2.18
N PRO A 201 3.50 -8.04 2.32
CA PRO A 201 4.33 -8.07 3.51
C PRO A 201 4.07 -6.86 4.44
N ILE A 202 4.78 -6.78 5.57
CA ILE A 202 4.78 -5.60 6.45
C ILE A 202 5.56 -4.47 5.76
N GLU A 203 4.87 -3.42 5.30
CA GLU A 203 5.51 -2.25 4.66
C GLU A 203 6.03 -1.23 5.67
N PHE A 204 5.28 -0.96 6.75
CA PHE A 204 5.66 -0.01 7.80
C PHE A 204 5.75 -0.69 9.15
N THR A 205 6.74 -0.34 9.95
CA THR A 205 6.82 -0.80 11.34
C THR A 205 6.42 0.30 12.31
N TYR A 206 5.87 -0.10 13.46
CA TYR A 206 5.41 0.81 14.51
C TYR A 206 6.25 0.74 15.78
N ASP A 207 7.25 -0.10 15.83
CA ASP A 207 8.11 -0.33 17.00
C ASP A 207 9.02 0.85 17.35
N THR A 208 9.27 1.76 16.40
CA THR A 208 9.98 3.02 16.63
C THR A 208 9.08 4.14 17.19
N ILE A 209 7.75 3.91 17.23
CA ILE A 209 6.79 4.89 17.73
C ILE A 209 6.62 4.70 19.24
N THR A 210 7.07 5.69 20.01
CA THR A 210 6.97 5.62 21.47
C THR A 210 5.53 5.85 21.93
N SER A 211 5.02 4.90 22.73
CA SER A 211 3.71 5.02 23.38
C SER A 211 3.70 4.22 24.69
N ASN A 212 3.16 4.82 25.73
CA ASN A 212 3.05 4.16 27.04
C ASN A 212 1.71 3.40 27.21
N ARG A 213 0.76 3.57 26.25
CA ARG A 213 -0.60 3.02 26.34
C ARG A 213 -1.04 2.30 25.07
N SER A 214 -0.09 2.00 24.19
CA SER A 214 -0.33 1.25 22.97
C SER A 214 0.65 0.08 22.88
N LEU A 215 0.14 -1.10 22.59
CA LEU A 215 0.95 -2.29 22.33
C LEU A 215 0.61 -2.79 20.93
N VAL A 216 1.60 -2.79 20.04
CA VAL A 216 1.42 -3.25 18.65
C VAL A 216 2.15 -4.57 18.44
N ALA A 217 1.47 -5.53 17.84
CA ALA A 217 2.09 -6.76 17.36
C ALA A 217 1.76 -6.96 15.89
N GLN A 218 2.80 -6.97 15.06
CA GLN A 218 2.71 -7.13 13.60
C GLN A 218 3.06 -8.55 13.19
N SER A 219 2.22 -9.17 12.38
CA SER A 219 2.41 -10.51 11.84
C SER A 219 2.38 -10.48 10.31
N GLU A 220 3.41 -11.04 9.69
CA GLU A 220 3.51 -11.16 8.24
C GLU A 220 2.89 -12.46 7.74
N ILE A 221 2.07 -12.37 6.70
CA ILE A 221 1.46 -13.49 6.01
C ILE A 221 2.35 -13.86 4.80
N PRO A 222 2.65 -15.13 4.53
CA PRO A 222 2.28 -16.31 5.32
C PRO A 222 3.31 -16.68 6.42
N ARG A 223 4.39 -15.89 6.57
CA ARG A 223 5.57 -16.20 7.39
C ARG A 223 5.24 -16.51 8.85
N HIS A 224 4.37 -15.70 9.48
CA HIS A 224 4.04 -15.84 10.90
C HIS A 224 2.68 -16.52 11.11
N ILE A 225 1.75 -16.32 10.19
CA ILE A 225 0.40 -16.91 10.20
C ILE A 225 0.02 -17.19 8.74
N PRO A 226 -0.63 -18.33 8.42
CA PRO A 226 -0.78 -18.79 7.05
C PRO A 226 -1.70 -17.92 6.18
N THR A 227 -2.77 -17.32 6.74
CA THR A 227 -3.74 -16.52 5.99
C THR A 227 -4.26 -15.35 6.82
N PHE A 228 -4.80 -14.32 6.16
CA PHE A 228 -5.47 -13.20 6.84
C PHE A 228 -6.63 -13.66 7.71
N ALA A 229 -7.49 -14.55 7.21
CA ALA A 229 -8.60 -15.11 7.96
C ALA A 229 -8.15 -15.86 9.23
N ALA A 230 -7.06 -16.64 9.16
CA ALA A 230 -6.45 -17.27 10.32
C ALA A 230 -5.92 -16.24 11.32
N GLY A 231 -5.34 -15.14 10.82
CA GLY A 231 -4.88 -14.01 11.63
C GLY A 231 -6.02 -13.38 12.42
N VAL A 232 -7.12 -13.07 11.78
CA VAL A 232 -8.30 -12.48 12.46
C VAL A 232 -8.85 -13.43 13.52
N ARG A 233 -9.03 -14.72 13.19
CA ARG A 233 -9.49 -15.73 14.19
C ARG A 233 -8.52 -15.84 15.38
N ASN A 234 -7.22 -15.71 15.16
CA ASN A 234 -6.23 -15.65 16.23
C ASN A 234 -6.38 -14.38 17.06
N ALA A 235 -6.62 -13.22 16.42
CA ALA A 235 -6.80 -11.94 17.09
C ALA A 235 -7.92 -11.98 18.14
N LEU A 236 -9.07 -12.58 17.81
CA LEU A 236 -10.23 -12.66 18.70
C LEU A 236 -9.93 -13.38 20.04
N ARG A 237 -8.84 -14.14 20.13
CA ARG A 237 -8.38 -14.81 21.37
C ARG A 237 -7.34 -13.98 22.15
N ARG A 238 -6.88 -12.85 21.58
CA ARG A 238 -5.79 -12.04 22.12
C ARG A 238 -6.27 -10.71 22.74
N LYS A 239 -7.59 -10.48 22.76
CA LYS A 239 -8.24 -9.27 23.29
C LYS A 239 -7.62 -7.97 22.71
N PRO A 240 -7.62 -7.75 21.39
CA PRO A 240 -7.20 -6.49 20.80
C PRO A 240 -8.32 -5.45 20.91
N GLU A 241 -7.97 -4.18 20.87
CA GLU A 241 -8.90 -3.10 20.57
C GLU A 241 -8.99 -2.85 19.07
N ILE A 242 -7.85 -3.04 18.38
CA ILE A 242 -7.72 -2.77 16.94
C ILE A 242 -7.12 -3.97 16.23
N ILE A 243 -7.72 -4.34 15.11
CA ILE A 243 -7.21 -5.36 14.19
C ILE A 243 -6.99 -4.70 12.84
N LEU A 244 -5.76 -4.78 12.29
CA LEU A 244 -5.45 -4.37 10.94
C LEU A 244 -5.28 -5.62 10.07
N ILE A 245 -6.04 -5.69 8.97
CA ILE A 245 -5.96 -6.71 7.95
C ILE A 245 -5.42 -6.02 6.69
N GLY A 246 -4.23 -6.40 6.24
CA GLY A 246 -3.56 -5.74 5.12
C GLY A 246 -4.46 -5.68 3.88
N GLU A 247 -5.16 -6.76 3.57
CA GLU A 247 -6.10 -6.80 2.44
C GLU A 247 -7.28 -7.75 2.71
N ALA A 248 -8.51 -7.29 2.42
CA ALA A 248 -9.72 -8.10 2.45
C ALA A 248 -10.18 -8.40 1.01
N ARG A 249 -9.65 -9.45 0.40
CA ARG A 249 -9.89 -9.80 -1.00
C ARG A 249 -10.73 -11.06 -1.23
N ASP A 250 -10.73 -11.95 -0.26
CA ASP A 250 -11.40 -13.25 -0.34
C ASP A 250 -12.55 -13.37 0.66
N ARG A 251 -13.46 -14.32 0.40
CA ARG A 251 -14.66 -14.58 1.18
C ARG A 251 -14.34 -14.81 2.68
N GLU A 252 -13.32 -15.61 2.96
CA GLU A 252 -13.00 -16.00 4.33
C GLU A 252 -12.48 -14.81 5.14
N THR A 253 -11.61 -13.98 4.55
CA THR A 253 -11.07 -12.79 5.17
C THR A 253 -12.16 -11.74 5.41
N ILE A 254 -13.05 -11.52 4.42
CA ILE A 254 -14.17 -10.57 4.55
C ILE A 254 -15.14 -11.05 5.63
N SER A 255 -15.48 -12.34 5.66
CA SER A 255 -16.35 -12.92 6.70
C SER A 255 -15.76 -12.73 8.09
N ALA A 256 -14.47 -13.03 8.27
CA ALA A 256 -13.77 -12.84 9.54
C ALA A 256 -13.70 -11.36 9.98
N ALA A 257 -13.54 -10.42 9.04
CA ALA A 257 -13.55 -8.99 9.32
C ALA A 257 -14.94 -8.53 9.81
N ILE A 258 -16.02 -8.99 9.17
CA ILE A 258 -17.41 -8.71 9.58
C ILE A 258 -17.65 -9.25 11.00
N GLU A 259 -17.29 -10.51 11.27
CA GLU A 259 -17.43 -11.15 12.59
C GLU A 259 -16.67 -10.35 13.67
N ALA A 260 -15.43 -9.95 13.40
CA ALA A 260 -14.66 -9.14 14.33
C ALA A 260 -15.34 -7.78 14.61
N GLY A 261 -15.89 -7.12 13.58
CA GLY A 261 -16.65 -5.88 13.72
C GLY A 261 -17.92 -6.05 14.56
N GLN A 262 -18.67 -7.12 14.35
CA GLN A 262 -19.88 -7.45 15.10
C GLN A 262 -19.59 -7.79 16.56
N THR A 263 -18.45 -8.42 16.83
CA THR A 263 -18.01 -8.77 18.20
C THR A 263 -17.33 -7.62 18.96
N GLY A 264 -17.40 -6.39 18.43
CA GLY A 264 -17.02 -5.19 19.14
C GLY A 264 -15.60 -4.68 18.87
N HIS A 265 -14.87 -5.27 17.93
CA HIS A 265 -13.52 -4.85 17.56
C HIS A 265 -13.54 -3.75 16.49
N LEU A 266 -12.56 -2.87 16.51
CA LEU A 266 -12.29 -1.94 15.42
C LEU A 266 -11.36 -2.62 14.40
N VAL A 267 -11.84 -2.78 13.17
CA VAL A 267 -11.13 -3.44 12.09
C VAL A 267 -10.75 -2.42 11.03
N PHE A 268 -9.48 -2.37 10.67
CA PHE A 268 -8.97 -1.64 9.50
C PHE A 268 -8.61 -2.63 8.40
N SER A 269 -8.95 -2.31 7.16
CA SER A 269 -8.50 -3.12 6.02
C SER A 269 -8.38 -2.31 4.74
N THR A 270 -7.69 -2.89 3.74
CA THR A 270 -7.69 -2.36 2.38
C THR A 270 -8.47 -3.26 1.43
N VAL A 271 -9.03 -2.64 0.38
CA VAL A 271 -9.68 -3.33 -0.73
C VAL A 271 -9.25 -2.67 -2.04
N HIS A 272 -9.03 -3.47 -3.09
CA HIS A 272 -8.67 -2.97 -4.43
C HIS A 272 -9.92 -2.61 -5.24
N THR A 273 -10.63 -1.55 -4.82
CA THR A 273 -11.83 -1.05 -5.50
C THR A 273 -11.74 0.47 -5.68
N ILE A 274 -12.46 1.00 -6.65
CA ILE A 274 -12.55 2.45 -6.92
C ILE A 274 -13.97 2.90 -6.63
N GLY A 275 -14.14 3.70 -5.56
CA GLY A 275 -15.41 4.26 -5.12
C GLY A 275 -16.08 3.49 -3.98
N VAL A 276 -16.81 4.23 -3.16
CA VAL A 276 -17.53 3.73 -1.98
C VAL A 276 -18.57 2.66 -2.37
N ALA A 277 -19.42 2.98 -3.34
CA ALA A 277 -20.49 2.07 -3.78
C ALA A 277 -19.94 0.76 -4.36
N SER A 278 -18.88 0.84 -5.17
CA SER A 278 -18.26 -0.35 -5.76
C SER A 278 -17.55 -1.21 -4.72
N THR A 279 -17.06 -0.61 -3.63
CA THR A 279 -16.43 -1.34 -2.52
C THR A 279 -17.43 -2.27 -1.85
N ILE A 280 -18.58 -1.77 -1.45
CA ILE A 280 -19.64 -2.59 -0.82
C ILE A 280 -20.05 -3.72 -1.77
N ARG A 281 -20.35 -3.40 -3.05
CA ARG A 281 -20.73 -4.39 -4.04
C ARG A 281 -19.65 -5.46 -4.24
N ARG A 282 -18.38 -5.07 -4.32
CA ARG A 282 -17.25 -6.00 -4.52
C ARG A 282 -17.10 -6.95 -3.34
N MET A 283 -17.15 -6.45 -2.10
CA MET A 283 -17.04 -7.29 -0.91
C MET A 283 -18.18 -8.32 -0.86
N VAL A 284 -19.42 -7.89 -1.11
CA VAL A 284 -20.58 -8.80 -1.13
C VAL A 284 -20.52 -9.79 -2.30
N SER A 285 -19.92 -9.42 -3.43
CA SER A 285 -19.83 -10.30 -4.60
C SER A 285 -18.94 -11.54 -4.39
N THR A 286 -18.12 -11.57 -3.35
CA THR A 286 -17.27 -12.73 -3.01
C THR A 286 -18.06 -13.89 -2.36
N PHE A 287 -19.28 -13.61 -1.91
CA PHE A 287 -20.14 -14.61 -1.27
C PHE A 287 -21.03 -15.35 -2.28
N GLU A 288 -21.43 -16.56 -1.92
CA GLU A 288 -22.39 -17.35 -2.70
C GLU A 288 -23.74 -16.63 -2.81
N PRO A 289 -24.48 -16.81 -3.91
CA PRO A 289 -25.77 -16.15 -4.12
C PRO A 289 -26.75 -16.29 -2.95
N SER A 290 -26.77 -17.45 -2.28
CA SER A 290 -27.61 -17.73 -1.13
C SER A 290 -27.28 -16.94 0.13
N GLU A 291 -26.01 -16.49 0.27
CA GLU A 291 -25.53 -15.77 1.45
C GLU A 291 -25.45 -14.25 1.23
N LYS A 292 -25.49 -13.78 -0.03
CA LYS A 292 -25.21 -12.38 -0.39
C LYS A 292 -26.04 -11.38 0.40
N ASN A 293 -27.33 -11.62 0.54
CA ASN A 293 -28.20 -10.69 1.26
C ASN A 293 -27.82 -10.62 2.74
N GLU A 294 -27.71 -11.75 3.42
CA GLU A 294 -27.31 -11.79 4.83
C GLU A 294 -25.97 -11.10 5.05
N ARG A 295 -24.98 -11.40 4.22
CA ARG A 295 -23.63 -10.80 4.32
C ARG A 295 -23.61 -9.32 3.97
N ALA A 296 -24.46 -8.86 3.04
CA ALA A 296 -24.62 -7.46 2.74
C ALA A 296 -25.13 -6.67 3.94
N TYR A 297 -26.17 -7.16 4.59
CA TYR A 297 -26.73 -6.53 5.79
C TYR A 297 -25.72 -6.57 6.95
N ALA A 298 -25.05 -7.69 7.21
CA ALA A 298 -24.02 -7.80 8.23
C ALA A 298 -22.83 -6.83 7.98
N LEU A 299 -22.41 -6.65 6.72
CA LEU A 299 -21.41 -5.67 6.35
C LEU A 299 -21.91 -4.24 6.61
N MET A 300 -23.15 -3.91 6.23
CA MET A 300 -23.71 -2.57 6.42
C MET A 300 -23.85 -2.21 7.91
N GLU A 301 -24.21 -3.18 8.76
CA GLU A 301 -24.24 -2.96 10.22
C GLU A 301 -22.86 -2.65 10.82
N THR A 302 -21.80 -3.17 10.21
CA THR A 302 -20.43 -3.05 10.75
C THR A 302 -19.60 -1.96 10.13
N VAL A 303 -19.81 -1.59 8.87
CA VAL A 303 -19.02 -0.53 8.21
C VAL A 303 -19.21 0.83 8.89
N ARG A 304 -18.11 1.59 9.03
CA ARG A 304 -18.10 2.92 9.68
C ARG A 304 -17.54 4.02 8.79
N LEU A 305 -16.55 3.69 7.99
CA LEU A 305 -15.91 4.65 7.08
C LEU A 305 -15.32 3.89 5.88
N ILE A 306 -15.53 4.42 4.70
CA ILE A 306 -14.80 4.00 3.49
C ILE A 306 -14.10 5.23 2.94
N VAL A 307 -12.79 5.09 2.67
CA VAL A 307 -11.96 6.11 2.03
C VAL A 307 -11.34 5.50 0.78
N THR A 308 -11.75 5.96 -0.39
CA THR A 308 -11.13 5.61 -1.67
C THR A 308 -10.07 6.65 -2.01
N GLN A 309 -8.85 6.23 -2.26
CA GLN A 309 -7.75 7.13 -2.60
C GLN A 309 -7.15 6.81 -3.97
N THR A 310 -6.86 7.85 -4.72
CA THR A 310 -6.02 7.80 -5.92
C THR A 310 -4.96 8.91 -5.88
N LEU A 311 -3.93 8.80 -6.70
CA LEU A 311 -2.86 9.79 -6.78
C LEU A 311 -2.82 10.38 -8.19
N ALA A 312 -3.03 11.68 -8.30
CA ALA A 312 -2.88 12.43 -9.53
C ALA A 312 -1.48 13.09 -9.60
N PRO A 313 -0.88 13.25 -10.79
CA PRO A 313 0.31 14.06 -10.96
C PRO A 313 0.07 15.50 -10.48
N LYS A 314 1.01 16.02 -9.70
CA LYS A 314 0.93 17.38 -9.15
C LYS A 314 1.70 18.36 -10.00
N ILE A 315 1.16 19.56 -10.22
CA ILE A 315 1.87 20.67 -10.86
C ILE A 315 3.11 21.01 -10.02
N GLY A 316 4.26 21.08 -10.65
CA GLY A 316 5.55 21.28 -9.97
C GLY A 316 6.21 20.01 -9.44
N GLY A 317 5.65 18.84 -9.75
CA GLY A 317 6.21 17.53 -9.40
C GLY A 317 5.59 16.87 -8.17
N GLY A 318 5.79 15.56 -8.07
CA GLY A 318 5.21 14.73 -7.04
C GLY A 318 3.77 14.31 -7.35
N ARG A 319 3.02 13.91 -6.31
CA ARG A 319 1.67 13.40 -6.44
C ARG A 319 0.71 14.12 -5.48
N GLN A 320 -0.52 14.35 -5.95
CA GLN A 320 -1.64 14.86 -5.14
C GLN A 320 -2.61 13.72 -4.86
N ALA A 321 -2.87 13.44 -3.59
CA ALA A 321 -3.91 12.48 -3.21
C ALA A 321 -5.29 13.10 -3.46
N LEU A 322 -6.13 12.37 -4.17
CA LEU A 322 -7.55 12.63 -4.34
C LEU A 322 -8.32 11.58 -3.57
N ARG A 323 -9.31 11.99 -2.78
CA ARG A 323 -10.05 11.07 -1.92
C ARG A 323 -11.54 11.23 -2.07
N GLU A 324 -12.20 10.11 -2.34
CA GLU A 324 -13.63 9.95 -2.14
C GLU A 324 -13.83 9.28 -0.79
N TYR A 325 -14.73 9.77 0.03
CA TYR A 325 -15.00 9.12 1.30
C TYR A 325 -16.46 9.29 1.74
N MET A 326 -16.90 8.38 2.56
CA MET A 326 -18.20 8.42 3.20
C MET A 326 -18.15 7.81 4.60
N PRO A 327 -18.50 8.59 5.64
CA PRO A 327 -18.81 8.08 6.97
C PRO A 327 -20.16 7.35 6.93
N PHE A 328 -20.22 6.17 7.50
CA PHE A 328 -21.46 5.40 7.67
C PHE A 328 -22.01 5.65 9.08
N THR A 329 -22.63 6.81 9.27
CA THR A 329 -23.33 7.19 10.50
C THR A 329 -24.51 6.26 10.75
N GLU A 330 -25.11 6.34 11.92
CA GLU A 330 -26.32 5.55 12.25
C GLU A 330 -27.44 5.84 11.26
N GLU A 331 -27.73 7.11 10.99
CA GLU A 331 -28.72 7.57 10.02
C GLU A 331 -28.48 6.98 8.61
N VAL A 332 -27.22 7.04 8.12
CA VAL A 332 -26.85 6.51 6.80
C VAL A 332 -27.06 4.99 6.74
N ARG A 333 -26.66 4.27 7.79
CA ARG A 333 -26.84 2.80 7.82
C ARG A 333 -28.30 2.41 7.92
N GLU A 334 -29.09 3.04 8.79
CA GLU A 334 -30.53 2.79 8.91
C GLU A 334 -31.25 3.03 7.59
N HIS A 335 -30.92 4.11 6.90
CA HIS A 335 -31.49 4.38 5.58
C HIS A 335 -31.22 3.26 4.59
N LEU A 336 -29.94 2.79 4.50
CA LEU A 336 -29.56 1.71 3.59
C LEU A 336 -30.15 0.37 4.00
N LEU A 337 -30.18 0.06 5.30
CA LEU A 337 -30.77 -1.19 5.83
C LEU A 337 -32.27 -1.30 5.57
N ASN A 338 -32.98 -0.20 5.38
CA ASN A 338 -34.39 -0.16 4.98
C ASN A 338 -34.61 -0.35 3.47
N LEU A 339 -33.50 -0.40 2.68
CA LEU A 339 -33.54 -0.67 1.24
C LEU A 339 -33.07 -2.08 0.93
N SER A 340 -33.56 -2.66 -0.17
CA SER A 340 -32.99 -3.90 -0.68
C SER A 340 -31.57 -3.68 -1.23
N PHE A 341 -30.70 -4.67 -1.08
CA PHE A 341 -29.26 -4.58 -1.43
C PHE A 341 -29.01 -4.16 -2.88
N ASP A 342 -29.84 -4.56 -3.82
CA ASP A 342 -29.75 -4.19 -5.24
C ASP A 342 -29.83 -2.67 -5.49
N LYS A 343 -30.47 -1.91 -4.59
CA LYS A 343 -30.62 -0.45 -4.66
C LYS A 343 -29.43 0.30 -4.03
N TRP A 344 -28.65 -0.33 -3.20
CA TRP A 344 -27.60 0.35 -2.43
C TRP A 344 -26.55 1.03 -3.30
N SER A 345 -26.16 0.43 -4.44
CA SER A 345 -25.15 1.03 -5.31
C SER A 345 -25.58 2.40 -5.87
N ALA A 346 -26.83 2.50 -6.33
CA ALA A 346 -27.36 3.75 -6.84
C ALA A 346 -27.57 4.79 -5.73
N GLU A 347 -28.08 4.33 -4.58
CA GLU A 347 -28.30 5.21 -3.43
C GLU A 347 -26.99 5.75 -2.85
N LEU A 348 -25.95 4.89 -2.68
CA LEU A 348 -24.62 5.31 -2.24
C LEU A 348 -24.00 6.36 -3.18
N MET A 349 -24.16 6.23 -4.49
CA MET A 349 -23.68 7.23 -5.45
C MET A 349 -24.33 8.61 -5.23
N ASN A 350 -25.60 8.64 -4.82
CA ASN A 350 -26.32 9.87 -4.48
C ASN A 350 -25.92 10.43 -3.10
N MET A 351 -25.61 9.53 -2.15
CA MET A 351 -25.32 9.89 -0.76
C MET A 351 -23.88 10.38 -0.57
N VAL A 352 -22.89 9.81 -1.28
CA VAL A 352 -21.46 10.15 -1.13
C VAL A 352 -21.22 11.67 -1.24
N PRO A 353 -21.74 12.41 -2.24
CA PRO A 353 -21.52 13.86 -2.31
C PRO A 353 -22.17 14.66 -1.20
N LYS A 354 -23.18 14.10 -0.50
CA LYS A 354 -23.97 14.78 0.53
C LYS A 354 -23.42 14.53 1.94
N TYR A 355 -23.08 13.29 2.25
CA TYR A 355 -22.64 12.85 3.59
C TYR A 355 -21.12 12.69 3.71
N GLY A 356 -20.40 12.79 2.59
CA GLY A 356 -18.95 12.68 2.50
C GLY A 356 -18.39 13.58 1.42
N LYS A 357 -17.51 13.05 0.57
CA LYS A 357 -16.93 13.75 -0.58
C LYS A 357 -16.82 12.77 -1.74
N SER A 358 -17.27 13.15 -2.93
CA SER A 358 -17.06 12.35 -4.14
C SER A 358 -15.66 12.57 -4.72
N MET A 359 -15.20 11.64 -5.56
CA MET A 359 -13.92 11.77 -6.26
C MET A 359 -13.90 13.01 -7.16
N GLU A 360 -15.02 13.34 -7.80
CA GLU A 360 -15.18 14.56 -8.61
C GLU A 360 -15.00 15.82 -7.77
N GLN A 361 -15.64 15.91 -6.59
CA GLN A 361 -15.47 17.05 -5.67
C GLN A 361 -14.01 17.20 -5.24
N SER A 362 -13.34 16.08 -4.89
CA SER A 362 -11.93 16.08 -4.50
C SER A 362 -11.02 16.54 -5.64
N ALA A 363 -11.26 16.06 -6.86
CA ALA A 363 -10.49 16.45 -8.04
C ALA A 363 -10.74 17.93 -8.41
N LYS A 364 -11.99 18.41 -8.29
CA LYS A 364 -12.33 19.82 -8.54
C LYS A 364 -11.62 20.74 -7.55
N GLU A 365 -11.66 20.44 -6.27
CA GLU A 365 -10.93 21.22 -5.24
C GLU A 365 -9.42 21.28 -5.53
N ALA A 366 -8.81 20.14 -5.92
CA ALA A 366 -7.40 20.09 -6.25
C ALA A 366 -7.06 20.90 -7.51
N PHE A 367 -7.95 20.92 -8.52
CA PHE A 367 -7.80 21.72 -9.72
C PHE A 367 -7.97 23.22 -9.43
N ASP A 368 -9.02 23.61 -8.72
CA ASP A 368 -9.30 25.01 -8.34
C ASP A 368 -8.16 25.59 -7.47
N ALA A 369 -7.51 24.73 -6.66
CA ALA A 369 -6.32 25.10 -5.89
C ALA A 369 -5.00 25.11 -6.71
N GLY A 370 -5.03 24.85 -8.01
CA GLY A 370 -3.86 24.81 -8.88
C GLY A 370 -2.87 23.67 -8.57
N LEU A 371 -3.34 22.60 -7.96
CA LEU A 371 -2.50 21.46 -7.57
C LEU A 371 -2.37 20.42 -8.68
N ILE A 372 -3.38 20.27 -9.53
CA ILE A 372 -3.40 19.34 -10.67
C ILE A 372 -3.83 20.05 -11.96
N GLU A 373 -3.45 19.50 -13.10
CA GLU A 373 -3.84 20.01 -14.39
C GLU A 373 -5.32 19.68 -14.72
N LYS A 374 -5.92 20.47 -15.63
CA LYS A 374 -7.31 20.28 -16.07
C LYS A 374 -7.58 18.87 -16.59
N ARG A 375 -6.66 18.29 -17.35
CA ARG A 375 -6.77 16.91 -17.87
C ARG A 375 -6.96 15.88 -16.76
N HIS A 376 -6.30 16.04 -15.60
CA HIS A 376 -6.43 15.12 -14.47
C HIS A 376 -7.75 15.32 -13.72
N TYR A 377 -8.25 16.54 -13.63
CA TYR A 377 -9.59 16.81 -13.11
C TYR A 377 -10.68 16.17 -14.00
N LEU A 378 -10.57 16.35 -15.35
CA LEU A 378 -11.55 15.86 -16.30
C LEU A 378 -11.74 14.33 -16.24
N ILE A 379 -10.77 13.55 -15.79
CA ILE A 379 -10.91 12.09 -15.58
C ILE A 379 -12.08 11.76 -14.66
N TYR A 380 -12.33 12.61 -13.66
CA TYR A 380 -13.33 12.38 -12.61
C TYR A 380 -14.59 13.23 -12.78
N ALA A 381 -14.55 14.29 -13.60
CA ALA A 381 -15.69 15.16 -13.86
C ALA A 381 -16.83 14.38 -14.54
N GLN A 382 -18.07 14.65 -14.15
CA GLN A 382 -19.27 13.99 -14.66
C GLN A 382 -20.15 14.99 -15.43
N GLY A 383 -21.04 14.45 -16.28
CA GLY A 383 -22.01 15.23 -17.04
C GLY A 383 -21.58 15.51 -18.49
N THR A 384 -22.55 15.98 -19.30
CA THR A 384 -22.40 16.15 -20.75
C THR A 384 -21.31 17.17 -21.11
N LYS A 385 -21.21 18.27 -20.36
CA LYS A 385 -20.17 19.29 -20.56
C LYS A 385 -18.77 18.73 -20.31
N ALA A 386 -18.59 17.96 -19.24
CA ALA A 386 -17.32 17.33 -18.92
C ALA A 386 -16.92 16.26 -19.97
N MET A 387 -17.88 15.56 -20.54
CA MET A 387 -17.62 14.62 -21.64
C MET A 387 -17.14 15.32 -22.90
N GLN A 388 -17.70 16.48 -23.21
CA GLN A 388 -17.28 17.29 -24.35
C GLN A 388 -15.88 17.87 -24.12
N GLU A 389 -15.62 18.44 -22.95
CA GLU A 389 -14.30 18.96 -22.58
C GLU A 389 -13.20 17.86 -22.56
N ARG A 390 -13.54 16.63 -22.21
CA ARG A 390 -12.60 15.47 -22.31
C ARG A 390 -12.22 15.18 -23.77
N LYS A 391 -13.18 15.19 -24.69
CA LYS A 391 -12.90 14.95 -26.10
C LYS A 391 -11.99 16.03 -26.68
N GLU A 392 -12.29 17.31 -26.39
CA GLU A 392 -11.47 18.42 -26.84
C GLU A 392 -10.04 18.36 -26.26
N GLN A 393 -9.88 17.95 -24.99
CA GLN A 393 -8.56 17.78 -24.38
C GLN A 393 -7.79 16.61 -25.00
N GLN A 394 -8.46 15.51 -25.30
CA GLN A 394 -7.84 14.33 -25.91
C GLN A 394 -7.37 14.62 -27.34
N GLU A 395 -8.15 15.37 -28.13
CA GLU A 395 -7.77 15.85 -29.45
C GLU A 395 -6.53 16.77 -29.43
N LEU A 396 -6.39 17.60 -28.37
CA LEU A 396 -5.21 18.44 -28.15
C LEU A 396 -3.96 17.61 -27.75
N ASP A 397 -4.14 16.61 -26.87
CA ASP A 397 -3.04 15.74 -26.41
C ASP A 397 -2.55 14.81 -27.56
N ASP A 398 -3.45 14.39 -28.45
CA ASP A 398 -3.11 13.55 -29.62
C ASP A 398 -2.45 14.37 -30.76
N ALA A 399 -2.57 15.72 -30.74
CA ALA A 399 -1.99 16.63 -31.73
C ALA A 399 -0.59 17.16 -31.33
N THR A 400 -0.11 16.85 -30.13
CA THR A 400 1.18 17.28 -29.57
C THR A 400 2.13 16.11 -29.41
#